data_abb6549478557cf9c6f9c7bffb1db7f2
#
_entry.id   abb6549478557cf9c6f9c7bffb1db7f2
#
_cell.length_a   1.000
_cell.length_b   1.000
_cell.length_c   1.000
_cell.angle_alpha   90.00
_cell.angle_beta   90.00
_cell.angle_gamma   90.00
#
_symmetry.space_group_name_H-M   'P 1'
#
loop_
_entity.id
_entity.type
_entity.pdbx_description
1 polymer ?
#
loop_
_entity_poly.entity_id
_entity_poly.type
_entity_poly.pdbx_seq_one_letter_code
_entity_poly.pdbx_strand_id
1 'polypeptide(L)'
;MRRLLAILGLFGIFLTPIPEAAFGGRAQAGQVGFASWYGKPHQGQKTASGERFSRGQLTAAHRSLPLGTKVKVTNLRTKQHVVVKINDRGPYGGGKGRIIDLSEAAAKRVGILARGTERVQVVVVENAS
;
A
#
# COMPACT_ATOMS: atom_id res chain seq x y z
N MET A 1 40.39 18.02 29.98
CA MET A 1 39.94 17.79 29.89
C MET A 1 39.45 17.49 29.36
N ARG A 2 39.39 17.44 29.32
CA ARG A 2 38.81 17.19 29.02
C ARG A 2 37.96 16.78 28.42
N ARG A 3 38.02 16.73 28.38
CA ARG A 3 37.18 16.28 28.01
C ARG A 3 36.31 16.14 27.31
N LEU A 4 36.53 16.45 27.33
CA LEU A 4 35.60 16.31 26.91
C LEU A 4 35.04 16.11 26.06
N LEU A 5 35.39 16.27 26.24
CA LEU A 5 34.71 16.08 25.67
C LEU A 5 34.08 15.80 24.88
N ALA A 6 34.36 15.93 25.07
CA ALA A 6 33.67 15.66 24.56
C ALA A 6 33.08 15.35 23.82
N ILE A 7 33.28 15.27 24.09
CA ILE A 7 32.57 14.92 23.58
C ILE A 7 31.81 14.62 22.94
N LEU A 8 32.03 14.84 23.22
CA LEU A 8 31.20 14.53 22.77
C LEU A 8 30.48 14.27 22.08
N GLY A 9 30.60 14.37 22.07
CA GLY A 9 29.77 14.09 21.65
C GLY A 9 29.31 13.96 20.88
N LEU A 10 29.51 13.97 20.99
CA LEU A 10 28.81 13.79 20.42
C LEU A 10 28.25 13.28 19.72
N PHE A 11 28.31 13.08 19.78
CA PHE A 11 27.49 12.51 19.20
C PHE A 11 26.75 12.37 18.57
N GLY A 12 26.84 12.57 18.54
CA GLY A 12 26.04 12.38 18.11
C GLY A 12 25.33 12.26 17.34
N ILE A 13 25.18 12.49 17.48
CA ILE A 13 24.45 12.31 16.84
C ILE A 13 23.87 12.03 15.86
N PHE A 14 24.17 11.92 15.80
CA PHE A 14 23.43 11.56 14.99
C PHE A 14 22.70 11.38 14.32
N LEU A 15 22.73 11.59 14.44
CA LEU A 15 22.03 11.33 13.95
C LEU A 15 21.44 11.07 13.11
N THR A 16 21.58 11.35 13.14
CA THR A 16 21.23 11.08 12.16
C THR A 16 20.32 10.41 11.45
N PRO A 17 20.06 9.83 11.26
CA PRO A 17 18.94 9.12 10.71
C PRO A 17 17.85 9.99 10.22
N ILE A 18 17.94 11.14 10.56
CA ILE A 18 16.99 12.13 10.16
C ILE A 18 16.74 12.14 8.66
N PRO A 19 17.77 12.09 7.83
CA PRO A 19 17.55 12.13 6.39
C PRO A 19 16.60 11.07 5.91
N GLU A 20 16.82 9.88 6.35
CA GLU A 20 15.94 8.83 5.90
C GLU A 20 14.58 8.95 6.54
N ALA A 21 14.53 9.44 7.73
CA ALA A 21 13.26 9.63 8.38
C ALA A 21 12.44 10.68 7.64
N ALA A 22 13.10 11.74 7.20
CA ALA A 22 12.39 12.80 6.54
C ALA A 22 11.66 12.33 5.30
N PHE A 23 12.37 11.72 4.38
CA PHE A 23 11.70 11.32 3.16
C PHE A 23 10.84 10.09 3.40
N GLY A 24 11.26 9.22 4.27
CA GLY A 24 10.48 8.05 4.58
C GLY A 24 9.14 8.40 5.19
N GLY A 25 9.14 9.39 6.07
CA GLY A 25 7.91 9.79 6.72
C GLY A 25 6.86 10.24 5.75
N ARG A 26 7.22 11.12 4.84
CA ARG A 26 6.27 11.59 3.86
C ARG A 26 5.85 10.49 2.91
N ALA A 27 6.83 9.79 2.37
CA ALA A 27 6.54 8.75 1.42
C ALA A 27 5.68 7.65 2.04
N GLN A 28 5.84 7.44 3.33
CA GLN A 28 5.17 6.36 4.03
C GLN A 28 3.89 6.77 4.75
N ALA A 29 3.43 8.01 4.53
CA ALA A 29 2.24 8.47 5.23
C ALA A 29 1.07 7.55 5.01
N GLY A 30 0.89 7.14 3.78
CA GLY A 30 -0.11 6.15 3.50
C GLY A 30 -1.53 6.65 3.68
N GLN A 31 -2.44 5.76 3.42
CA GLN A 31 -3.85 6.02 3.48
C GLN A 31 -4.50 4.88 4.25
N VAL A 32 -5.42 5.19 5.14
CA VAL A 32 -6.15 4.18 5.91
C VAL A 32 -7.60 4.20 5.48
N GLY A 33 -8.15 3.03 5.25
CA GLY A 33 -9.54 2.89 4.85
C GLY A 33 -9.87 1.43 4.65
N PHE A 34 -10.99 1.17 4.01
CA PHE A 34 -11.41 -0.21 3.79
C PHE A 34 -10.96 -0.71 2.43
N ALA A 35 -10.47 -1.94 2.40
CA ALA A 35 -10.22 -2.67 1.18
C ALA A 35 -11.40 -3.60 0.93
N SER A 36 -11.74 -3.78 -0.32
CA SER A 36 -12.63 -4.84 -0.78
C SER A 36 -11.87 -5.61 -1.85
N TRP A 37 -12.52 -6.58 -2.48
CA TRP A 37 -11.84 -7.33 -3.52
C TRP A 37 -12.82 -7.74 -4.60
N TYR A 38 -12.28 -8.00 -5.79
CA TYR A 38 -13.06 -8.45 -6.92
C TYR A 38 -12.34 -9.62 -7.58
N GLY A 39 -13.10 -10.50 -8.21
CA GLY A 39 -12.50 -11.73 -8.67
C GLY A 39 -13.19 -12.29 -9.90
N LYS A 40 -13.73 -13.49 -9.75
CA LYS A 40 -14.19 -14.29 -10.88
C LYS A 40 -15.03 -13.56 -11.92
N PRO A 41 -16.04 -12.76 -11.54
CA PRO A 41 -16.86 -12.09 -12.56
C PRO A 41 -16.07 -11.08 -13.39
N HIS A 42 -14.93 -10.64 -12.93
CA HIS A 42 -14.11 -9.64 -13.63
C HIS A 42 -12.97 -10.28 -14.42
N GLN A 43 -12.80 -11.59 -14.30
CA GLN A 43 -11.69 -12.29 -14.96
C GLN A 43 -11.69 -12.02 -16.44
N GLY A 44 -10.56 -11.57 -16.96
CA GLY A 44 -10.38 -11.33 -18.39
C GLY A 44 -10.85 -9.97 -18.87
N GLN A 45 -11.50 -9.17 -18.03
CA GLN A 45 -11.94 -7.83 -18.42
C GLN A 45 -10.76 -6.89 -18.50
N LYS A 46 -10.84 -5.93 -19.44
CA LYS A 46 -9.78 -4.95 -19.59
C LYS A 46 -9.85 -3.95 -18.46
N THR A 47 -8.71 -3.65 -17.87
CA THR A 47 -8.59 -2.68 -16.80
C THR A 47 -8.23 -1.30 -17.37
N ALA A 48 -8.22 -0.28 -16.49
CA ALA A 48 -7.87 1.08 -16.91
C ALA A 48 -6.48 1.17 -17.51
N SER A 49 -5.55 0.32 -17.07
CA SER A 49 -4.20 0.32 -17.62
C SER A 49 -4.11 -0.30 -19.00
N GLY A 50 -5.17 -0.95 -19.45
CA GLY A 50 -5.16 -1.70 -20.70
C GLY A 50 -4.82 -3.17 -20.51
N GLU A 51 -4.32 -3.53 -19.34
CA GLU A 51 -4.07 -4.94 -19.03
C GLU A 51 -5.39 -5.64 -18.78
N ARG A 52 -5.43 -6.94 -19.07
CA ARG A 52 -6.59 -7.73 -18.70
C ARG A 52 -6.49 -8.11 -17.23
N PHE A 53 -7.63 -8.05 -16.56
CA PHE A 53 -7.66 -8.45 -15.15
C PHE A 53 -7.42 -9.96 -15.04
N SER A 54 -6.56 -10.33 -14.10
CA SER A 54 -6.37 -11.72 -13.72
C SER A 54 -6.47 -11.81 -12.20
N ARG A 55 -7.44 -12.59 -11.74
CA ARG A 55 -7.66 -12.70 -10.29
C ARG A 55 -6.50 -13.37 -9.57
N GLY A 56 -5.63 -14.06 -10.31
CA GLY A 56 -4.47 -14.71 -9.72
C GLY A 56 -3.24 -13.82 -9.60
N GLN A 57 -3.30 -12.60 -10.11
CA GLN A 57 -2.18 -11.68 -10.04
C GLN A 57 -2.36 -10.70 -8.89
N LEU A 58 -1.25 -10.12 -8.44
CA LEU A 58 -1.27 -9.20 -7.30
C LEU A 58 -1.47 -7.78 -7.81
N THR A 59 -2.72 -7.41 -8.02
CA THR A 59 -3.09 -6.10 -8.56
C THR A 59 -4.24 -5.52 -7.75
N ALA A 60 -4.52 -4.23 -8.00
CA ALA A 60 -5.60 -3.55 -7.32
C ALA A 60 -6.09 -2.36 -8.13
N ALA A 61 -7.29 -1.92 -7.81
CA ALA A 61 -7.86 -0.67 -8.31
C ALA A 61 -7.73 0.40 -7.23
N HIS A 62 -7.40 1.61 -7.65
CA HIS A 62 -7.32 2.78 -6.77
C HIS A 62 -7.84 3.99 -7.55
N ARG A 63 -8.48 4.92 -6.83
CA ARG A 63 -9.15 6.02 -7.55
C ARG A 63 -8.17 7.02 -8.16
N SER A 64 -7.01 7.25 -7.55
CA SER A 64 -6.17 8.36 -7.97
C SER A 64 -4.68 8.05 -8.14
N LEU A 65 -4.15 7.00 -7.52
CA LEU A 65 -2.72 6.71 -7.70
C LEU A 65 -2.42 6.41 -9.16
N PRO A 66 -1.30 6.87 -9.68
CA PRO A 66 -0.95 6.58 -11.07
C PRO A 66 -0.95 5.08 -11.37
N LEU A 67 -1.43 4.72 -12.54
CA LEU A 67 -1.40 3.32 -12.96
C LEU A 67 0.05 2.87 -13.04
N GLY A 68 0.34 1.71 -12.50
CA GLY A 68 1.71 1.19 -12.39
C GLY A 68 2.34 1.40 -11.03
N THR A 69 1.75 2.23 -10.19
CA THR A 69 2.24 2.42 -8.82
C THR A 69 2.15 1.11 -8.06
N LYS A 70 3.18 0.80 -7.28
CA LYS A 70 3.11 -0.34 -6.38
C LYS A 70 2.90 0.13 -4.96
N VAL A 71 1.98 -0.52 -4.27
CA VAL A 71 1.64 -0.15 -2.91
C VAL A 71 1.70 -1.38 -2.03
N LYS A 72 2.06 -1.15 -0.77
CA LYS A 72 1.95 -2.18 0.26
C LYS A 72 0.63 -2.00 0.97
N VAL A 73 -0.17 -3.04 0.99
CA VAL A 73 -1.46 -3.05 1.66
C VAL A 73 -1.33 -3.91 2.89
N THR A 74 -1.59 -3.34 4.05
CA THR A 74 -1.48 -4.03 5.32
C THR A 74 -2.85 -4.12 5.97
N ASN A 75 -3.25 -5.33 6.32
CA ASN A 75 -4.46 -5.58 7.10
C ASN A 75 -4.18 -5.11 8.52
N LEU A 76 -4.92 -4.10 8.98
CA LEU A 76 -4.63 -3.51 10.28
C LEU A 76 -4.98 -4.43 11.44
N ARG A 77 -5.86 -5.40 11.23
CA ARG A 77 -6.23 -6.35 12.26
C ARG A 77 -5.18 -7.43 12.44
N THR A 78 -4.69 -8.00 11.34
CA THR A 78 -3.81 -9.16 11.38
C THR A 78 -2.35 -8.82 11.12
N LYS A 79 -2.09 -7.64 10.57
CA LYS A 79 -0.75 -7.20 10.16
C LYS A 79 -0.20 -7.95 8.95
N GLN A 80 -0.99 -8.81 8.33
CA GLN A 80 -0.61 -9.40 7.05
C GLN A 80 -0.55 -8.32 5.99
N HIS A 81 0.37 -8.44 5.06
CA HIS A 81 0.52 -7.43 4.02
C HIS A 81 0.86 -8.06 2.68
N VAL A 82 0.68 -7.28 1.63
CA VAL A 82 0.98 -7.70 0.27
C VAL A 82 1.34 -6.44 -0.53
N VAL A 83 2.23 -6.59 -1.50
CA VAL A 83 2.52 -5.50 -2.44
C VAL A 83 1.74 -5.78 -3.72
N VAL A 84 0.99 -4.78 -4.18
CA VAL A 84 0.18 -4.91 -5.39
C VAL A 84 0.49 -3.77 -6.33
N LYS A 85 0.25 -4.02 -7.63
CA LYS A 85 0.38 -3.00 -8.66
C LYS A 85 -1.00 -2.40 -8.93
N ILE A 86 -1.09 -1.08 -8.93
CA ILE A 86 -2.33 -0.40 -9.28
C ILE A 86 -2.47 -0.44 -10.79
N ASN A 87 -3.48 -1.12 -11.29
CA ASN A 87 -3.70 -1.21 -12.73
C ASN A 87 -5.13 -0.87 -13.14
N ASP A 88 -5.94 -0.40 -12.20
CA ASP A 88 -7.32 -0.09 -12.50
C ASP A 88 -7.80 1.07 -11.65
N ARG A 89 -8.99 1.57 -11.97
CA ARG A 89 -9.65 2.67 -11.27
C ARG A 89 -10.83 2.17 -10.46
N GLY A 90 -11.01 2.75 -9.30
CA GLY A 90 -12.04 2.39 -8.35
C GLY A 90 -11.43 2.23 -6.97
N PRO A 91 -12.22 1.85 -5.97
CA PRO A 91 -13.62 1.48 -6.05
C PRO A 91 -14.54 2.70 -6.16
N TYR A 92 -15.65 2.53 -6.88
CA TYR A 92 -16.66 3.54 -7.01
C TYR A 92 -17.98 2.98 -6.46
N GLY A 93 -18.73 3.82 -5.78
CA GLY A 93 -19.98 3.37 -5.22
C GLY A 93 -19.76 2.40 -4.07
N GLY A 94 -20.85 1.78 -3.64
CA GLY A 94 -20.79 0.82 -2.55
C GLY A 94 -20.50 1.49 -1.22
N GLY A 95 -19.91 0.74 -0.32
CA GLY A 95 -19.69 1.18 1.05
C GLY A 95 -18.77 2.37 1.17
N LYS A 96 -19.00 3.17 2.19
CA LYS A 96 -18.18 4.32 2.49
C LYS A 96 -16.83 3.88 3.01
N GLY A 97 -15.83 4.71 2.74
CA GLY A 97 -14.50 4.47 3.28
C GLY A 97 -13.69 3.44 2.52
N ARG A 98 -14.23 2.91 1.43
CA ARG A 98 -13.43 2.00 0.58
C ARG A 98 -12.41 2.81 -0.19
N ILE A 99 -11.16 2.38 -0.13
CA ILE A 99 -10.07 3.10 -0.78
C ILE A 99 -9.33 2.25 -1.81
N ILE A 100 -9.46 0.94 -1.75
CA ILE A 100 -8.74 0.06 -2.66
C ILE A 100 -9.56 -1.21 -2.88
N ASP A 101 -9.47 -1.73 -4.09
CA ASP A 101 -10.19 -2.94 -4.48
C ASP A 101 -9.15 -3.95 -4.95
N LEU A 102 -8.96 -4.99 -4.17
CA LEU A 102 -7.85 -5.94 -4.40
C LEU A 102 -8.28 -7.05 -5.34
N SER A 103 -7.30 -7.60 -6.07
CA SER A 103 -7.52 -8.86 -6.77
C SER A 103 -7.76 -9.96 -5.74
N GLU A 104 -8.31 -11.06 -6.21
CA GLU A 104 -8.57 -12.21 -5.33
C GLU A 104 -7.28 -12.70 -4.68
N ALA A 105 -6.21 -12.83 -5.47
CA ALA A 105 -4.93 -13.29 -4.93
C ALA A 105 -4.39 -12.35 -3.85
N ALA A 106 -4.51 -11.04 -4.05
CA ALA A 106 -4.07 -10.08 -3.07
C ALA A 106 -4.93 -10.16 -1.82
N ALA A 107 -6.24 -10.28 -1.99
CA ALA A 107 -7.16 -10.39 -0.85
C ALA A 107 -6.83 -11.63 -0.02
N LYS A 108 -6.49 -12.70 -0.68
CA LYS A 108 -6.09 -13.92 0.02
C LYS A 108 -4.84 -13.70 0.86
N ARG A 109 -3.86 -13.00 0.28
CA ARG A 109 -2.60 -12.73 0.98
C ARG A 109 -2.78 -11.90 2.24
N VAL A 110 -3.71 -10.99 2.24
CA VAL A 110 -3.95 -10.13 3.41
C VAL A 110 -5.10 -10.61 4.28
N GLY A 111 -5.68 -11.75 3.95
CA GLY A 111 -6.65 -12.40 4.82
C GLY A 111 -8.03 -11.77 4.82
N ILE A 112 -8.48 -11.18 3.71
CA ILE A 112 -9.81 -10.56 3.69
C ILE A 112 -10.83 -11.30 2.83
N LEU A 113 -10.46 -12.44 2.24
CA LEU A 113 -11.38 -13.15 1.35
C LEU A 113 -12.73 -13.45 2.03
N ALA A 114 -12.67 -14.01 3.22
CA ALA A 114 -13.90 -14.45 3.88
C ALA A 114 -14.75 -13.28 4.35
N ARG A 115 -14.11 -12.22 4.82
CA ARG A 115 -14.84 -11.06 5.32
C ARG A 115 -15.34 -10.15 4.22
N GLY A 116 -14.68 -10.17 3.08
CA GLY A 116 -15.04 -9.30 1.97
C GLY A 116 -14.47 -7.91 2.08
N THR A 117 -14.42 -7.34 3.25
CA THR A 117 -13.82 -6.03 3.49
C THR A 117 -13.05 -6.04 4.80
N GLU A 118 -12.07 -5.15 4.90
CA GLU A 118 -11.26 -5.03 6.11
C GLU A 118 -10.55 -3.69 6.08
N ARG A 119 -10.27 -3.12 7.24
CA ARG A 119 -9.48 -1.90 7.32
C ARG A 119 -8.04 -2.19 7.01
N VAL A 120 -7.47 -1.39 6.13
CA VAL A 120 -6.09 -1.56 5.68
C VAL A 120 -5.37 -0.23 5.68
N GLN A 121 -4.04 -0.30 5.65
CA GLN A 121 -3.20 0.84 5.35
C GLN A 121 -2.57 0.61 3.99
N VAL A 122 -2.57 1.64 3.14
CA VAL A 122 -2.00 1.58 1.80
C VAL A 122 -0.84 2.56 1.75
N VAL A 123 0.34 2.06 1.44
CA VAL A 123 1.56 2.87 1.40
C VAL A 123 2.26 2.66 0.06
N VAL A 124 2.60 3.75 -0.63
CA VAL A 124 3.33 3.64 -1.89
C VAL A 124 4.74 3.15 -1.60
N VAL A 125 5.14 2.09 -2.29
CA VAL A 125 6.49 1.55 -2.15
C VAL A 125 7.31 1.71 -3.42
N GLU A 126 6.66 1.92 -4.56
CA GLU A 126 7.36 2.14 -5.81
C GLU A 126 6.47 2.96 -6.72
N ASN A 127 6.95 4.12 -7.16
CA ASN A 127 6.18 4.96 -8.06
C ASN A 127 6.09 4.33 -9.44
N ALA A 128 5.04 4.71 -10.18
CA ALA A 128 4.91 4.28 -11.56
C ALA A 128 6.08 4.85 -12.37
N SER A 129 6.62 4.07 -13.28
CA SER A 129 7.74 4.49 -14.10
C SER A 129 7.30 4.97 -15.48
#